data_19318d12c7d04afda794deced532e477
#
_entry.id   19318d12c7d04afda794deced532e477
#
_cell.length_a   1.000
_cell.length_b   1.000
_cell.length_c   1.000
_cell.angle_alpha   90.00
_cell.angle_beta   90.00
_cell.angle_gamma   90.00
#
_symmetry.space_group_name_H-M   'P 1'
#
loop_
_entity.id
_entity.type
_entity.pdbx_description
1 polymer ?
#
loop_
_entity_poly.entity_id
_entity_poly.type
_entity_poly.pdbx_seq_one_letter_code
_entity_poly.pdbx_strand_id
1 'polypeptide(L)'
;MDNGSHNFQETPQNEQQPQRAPKKPKNSGWRQIAIVAVVAALIGGGVGGGTAYLASNHSQSLGVTDTSGKAGTTKISNVSVNENSASEQAFAKVKGAVVSVVNMQKAESNSDGLDTFGGLEGIFGQDSQSSSSSQSSSSSLQEASEGSGVIYQKKDGKAYIVTNNHVVSGSDKLEVILSDGTKLTASLVGTDSTSDLAVLTIDGSKVNTVASFGDSSKLATGQTVLAIGSPLGSQYATSVTKGIVSAKSRTVDVTDDSGNTTGQATVIQTDAAINPGNSGGPLINLSGQVVGINSMKLSGNSGSNATIEGMGFAIPSDEVVSIINQLVANGKVVRPALGIEVRDLSTVSATQQKSVLKLPASVTDGVVVAGFTSGSSAKSAGLKQYDVITALDGVSTSNTAALHTQLYKHKVGDTIKLTLYRAGEQQTVSVKLSQTTSDLKN
;
A
#
# COMPACT_ATOMS: atom_id res chain seq x y z
N MET A 1 8.75 0.51 69.79
CA MET A 1 9.73 1.56 69.99
C MET A 1 10.19 1.94 68.57
N ASP A 2 9.92 3.04 67.94
CA ASP A 2 9.51 4.36 68.39
C ASP A 2 8.70 5.03 67.24
N ASN A 3 7.77 5.89 67.64
CA ASN A 3 6.85 6.67 66.83
C ASN A 3 7.59 7.84 66.10
N GLY A 4 7.31 8.06 64.83
CA GLY A 4 7.64 9.24 64.08
C GLY A 4 6.40 9.96 63.58
N SER A 5 6.03 11.03 64.27
CA SER A 5 4.85 11.88 64.05
C SER A 5 4.95 12.74 62.78
N HIS A 6 3.90 12.80 61.99
CA HIS A 6 3.73 13.77 60.92
C HIS A 6 3.07 15.05 61.45
N ASN A 7 3.78 16.16 61.30
CA ASN A 7 3.32 17.52 61.58
C ASN A 7 2.47 18.03 60.41
N PHE A 8 1.21 18.39 60.68
CA PHE A 8 0.36 19.19 59.82
C PHE A 8 0.59 20.66 60.15
N GLN A 9 0.96 21.47 59.19
CA GLN A 9 1.01 22.92 59.29
C GLN A 9 -0.36 23.50 58.91
N GLU A 10 -0.96 24.21 59.88
CA GLU A 10 -2.17 25.01 59.72
C GLU A 10 -1.85 26.33 59.00
N THR A 11 -2.69 26.71 58.05
CA THR A 11 -2.69 28.03 57.40
C THR A 11 -3.56 28.99 58.21
N PRO A 12 -3.16 30.27 58.40
CA PRO A 12 -3.89 31.21 59.23
C PRO A 12 -5.14 31.75 58.53
N GLN A 13 -6.24 31.84 59.30
CA GLN A 13 -7.49 32.49 58.92
C GLN A 13 -7.29 34.00 58.82
N ASN A 14 -7.85 34.57 57.75
CA ASN A 14 -7.87 36.03 57.52
C ASN A 14 -9.16 36.61 58.15
N GLU A 15 -8.98 37.55 59.11
CA GLU A 15 -10.04 38.26 59.80
C GLU A 15 -10.79 39.19 58.84
N GLN A 16 -12.13 39.08 58.84
CA GLN A 16 -13.03 39.99 58.11
C GLN A 16 -13.25 41.30 58.90
N GLN A 17 -12.88 42.43 58.35
CA GLN A 17 -13.33 43.74 58.85
C GLN A 17 -14.75 44.06 58.41
N PRO A 18 -15.61 44.75 59.23
CA PRO A 18 -17.00 45.05 58.91
C PRO A 18 -17.11 46.20 57.89
N GLN A 19 -17.81 45.90 56.81
CA GLN A 19 -18.14 46.87 55.77
C GLN A 19 -19.24 47.85 56.24
N ARG A 20 -19.00 49.17 56.08
CA ARG A 20 -19.98 50.25 56.31
C ARG A 20 -21.06 50.23 55.18
N ALA A 21 -22.32 50.37 55.53
CA ALA A 21 -23.43 50.45 54.65
C ALA A 21 -23.39 51.70 53.71
N PRO A 22 -23.69 51.54 52.42
CA PRO A 22 -23.73 52.68 51.49
C PRO A 22 -24.99 53.51 51.64
N LYS A 23 -24.85 54.84 51.58
CA LYS A 23 -25.89 55.86 51.59
C LYS A 23 -26.69 55.79 50.27
N LYS A 24 -28.04 55.86 50.31
CA LYS A 24 -28.93 55.91 49.18
C LYS A 24 -28.70 57.14 48.31
N PRO A 25 -28.55 57.03 46.98
CA PRO A 25 -28.52 58.16 46.11
C PRO A 25 -29.95 58.66 45.77
N LYS A 26 -30.08 59.99 45.64
CA LYS A 26 -31.34 60.68 45.29
C LYS A 26 -31.73 60.39 43.82
N ASN A 27 -32.99 60.03 43.60
CA ASN A 27 -33.64 59.87 42.31
C ASN A 27 -33.55 61.12 41.42
N SER A 28 -32.78 61.04 40.29
CA SER A 28 -32.93 61.98 39.16
C SER A 28 -32.29 61.34 37.91
N GLY A 29 -32.85 60.32 37.36
CA GLY A 29 -32.29 59.74 36.12
C GLY A 29 -33.20 58.63 35.52
N TRP A 30 -34.22 58.17 36.21
CA TRP A 30 -35.01 57.02 35.78
C TRP A 30 -35.72 57.21 34.46
N ARG A 31 -36.13 58.47 34.14
CA ARG A 31 -36.76 58.75 32.81
C ARG A 31 -35.78 58.62 31.63
N GLN A 32 -34.52 58.96 31.82
CA GLN A 32 -33.51 58.80 30.77
C GLN A 32 -33.12 57.32 30.57
N ILE A 33 -33.04 56.56 31.65
CA ILE A 33 -32.73 55.11 31.60
C ILE A 33 -33.90 54.35 30.93
N ALA A 34 -35.15 54.71 31.21
CA ALA A 34 -36.32 54.11 30.60
C ALA A 34 -36.37 54.34 29.06
N ILE A 35 -35.99 55.53 28.59
CA ILE A 35 -35.95 55.85 27.14
C ILE A 35 -34.85 55.08 26.44
N VAL A 36 -33.67 54.97 27.05
CA VAL A 36 -32.54 54.16 26.49
C VAL A 36 -32.89 52.68 26.45
N ALA A 37 -33.58 52.14 27.47
CA ALA A 37 -34.03 50.76 27.51
C ALA A 37 -35.09 50.44 26.42
N VAL A 38 -36.01 51.33 26.15
CA VAL A 38 -37.03 51.16 25.10
C VAL A 38 -36.42 51.24 23.70
N VAL A 39 -35.43 52.15 23.48
CA VAL A 39 -34.74 52.25 22.19
C VAL A 39 -33.84 51.03 21.98
N ALA A 40 -33.15 50.54 23.00
CA ALA A 40 -32.36 49.31 22.92
C ALA A 40 -33.19 48.04 22.69
N ALA A 41 -34.41 47.99 23.26
CA ALA A 41 -35.33 46.86 23.02
C ALA A 41 -35.91 46.89 21.61
N LEU A 42 -36.19 48.06 21.03
CA LEU A 42 -36.66 48.18 19.65
C LEU A 42 -35.58 47.86 18.64
N ILE A 43 -34.33 48.29 18.87
CA ILE A 43 -33.20 47.95 18.00
C ILE A 43 -32.80 46.46 18.15
N GLY A 44 -32.72 45.96 19.38
CA GLY A 44 -32.42 44.58 19.66
C GLY A 44 -33.49 43.60 19.17
N GLY A 45 -34.78 43.97 19.34
CA GLY A 45 -35.93 43.20 18.82
C GLY A 45 -36.00 43.19 17.30
N GLY A 46 -35.72 44.31 16.65
CA GLY A 46 -35.70 44.42 15.19
C GLY A 46 -34.57 43.63 14.55
N VAL A 47 -33.37 43.73 15.09
CA VAL A 47 -32.20 42.98 14.60
C VAL A 47 -32.32 41.51 14.95
N GLY A 48 -32.71 41.16 16.18
CA GLY A 48 -32.89 39.78 16.62
C GLY A 48 -34.04 39.07 15.91
N GLY A 49 -35.18 39.77 15.73
CA GLY A 49 -36.32 39.23 14.98
C GLY A 49 -36.03 39.10 13.49
N GLY A 50 -35.32 40.08 12.91
CA GLY A 50 -34.89 40.03 11.50
C GLY A 50 -33.93 38.93 11.20
N THR A 51 -32.94 38.70 12.07
CA THR A 51 -31.99 37.60 11.90
C THR A 51 -32.62 36.22 12.15
N ALA A 52 -33.56 36.11 13.11
CA ALA A 52 -34.31 34.88 13.33
C ALA A 52 -35.27 34.61 12.14
N TYR A 53 -35.92 35.64 11.56
CA TYR A 53 -36.74 35.48 10.37
C TYR A 53 -35.92 35.10 9.13
N LEU A 54 -34.75 35.71 8.92
CA LEU A 54 -33.83 35.33 7.82
C LEU A 54 -33.22 33.94 8.05
N ALA A 55 -32.90 33.58 9.29
CA ALA A 55 -32.40 32.23 9.63
C ALA A 55 -33.49 31.16 9.45
N SER A 56 -34.78 31.47 9.78
CA SER A 56 -35.87 30.52 9.57
C SER A 56 -36.23 30.33 8.08
N ASN A 57 -35.97 31.34 7.23
CA ASN A 57 -36.18 31.22 5.78
C ASN A 57 -34.99 30.55 5.05
N HIS A 58 -33.81 30.40 5.72
CA HIS A 58 -32.64 29.69 5.19
C HIS A 58 -32.36 28.35 5.89
N SER A 59 -33.15 28.00 6.90
CA SER A 59 -33.19 26.63 7.40
C SER A 59 -33.90 25.80 6.33
N GLN A 60 -33.13 25.18 5.44
CA GLN A 60 -33.63 23.98 4.78
C GLN A 60 -34.01 23.01 5.90
N SER A 61 -35.30 22.95 6.15
CA SER A 61 -35.94 21.97 7.01
C SER A 61 -35.40 20.60 6.64
N LEU A 62 -34.52 20.03 7.48
CA LEU A 62 -34.42 18.61 7.58
C LEU A 62 -35.79 18.16 8.06
N GLY A 63 -36.66 17.89 7.08
CA GLY A 63 -38.06 17.59 7.30
C GLY A 63 -38.25 16.36 8.16
N VAL A 64 -38.38 16.58 9.45
CA VAL A 64 -39.19 15.69 10.27
C VAL A 64 -40.62 16.09 9.96
N THR A 65 -41.17 15.57 8.86
CA THR A 65 -42.62 15.63 8.61
C THR A 65 -43.24 14.68 9.60
N ASP A 66 -43.88 15.28 10.61
CA ASP A 66 -44.84 14.60 11.47
C ASP A 66 -46.00 14.15 10.59
N THR A 67 -45.82 13.02 9.91
CA THR A 67 -46.87 12.37 9.14
C THR A 67 -47.68 11.54 10.11
N SER A 68 -48.87 12.02 10.50
CA SER A 68 -49.96 11.25 11.10
C SER A 68 -50.47 10.17 10.11
N GLY A 69 -49.55 9.41 9.54
CA GLY A 69 -49.79 8.28 8.66
C GLY A 69 -49.73 6.98 9.42
N LYS A 70 -50.61 6.04 9.14
CA LYS A 70 -50.61 4.68 9.69
C LYS A 70 -49.22 4.06 9.51
N ALA A 71 -48.72 3.33 10.53
CA ALA A 71 -47.50 2.55 10.45
C ALA A 71 -47.49 1.70 9.15
N GLY A 72 -46.45 1.84 8.32
CA GLY A 72 -46.30 1.12 7.04
C GLY A 72 -46.31 1.99 5.78
N THR A 73 -46.42 3.33 5.89
CA THR A 73 -46.36 4.27 4.75
C THR A 73 -45.06 5.05 4.68
N THR A 74 -43.91 4.42 4.96
CA THR A 74 -42.61 5.05 4.81
C THR A 74 -42.35 5.36 3.34
N LYS A 75 -42.16 6.65 3.00
CA LYS A 75 -41.76 7.08 1.65
C LYS A 75 -40.26 7.23 1.58
N ILE A 76 -39.66 6.75 0.51
CA ILE A 76 -38.26 7.00 0.20
C ILE A 76 -38.10 8.47 -0.15
N SER A 77 -37.33 9.21 0.61
CA SER A 77 -36.98 10.60 0.31
C SER A 77 -35.80 10.60 -0.65
N ASN A 78 -36.02 11.08 -1.88
CA ASN A 78 -34.94 11.35 -2.83
C ASN A 78 -34.27 12.69 -2.46
N VAL A 79 -33.41 12.67 -1.46
CA VAL A 79 -32.49 13.79 -1.20
C VAL A 79 -31.31 13.61 -2.16
N SER A 80 -31.26 14.34 -3.25
CA SER A 80 -30.07 14.43 -4.08
C SER A 80 -29.05 15.32 -3.36
N VAL A 81 -28.10 14.69 -2.68
CA VAL A 81 -26.91 15.38 -2.17
C VAL A 81 -25.93 15.49 -3.34
N ASN A 82 -25.67 16.71 -3.79
CA ASN A 82 -24.64 16.97 -4.81
C ASN A 82 -23.27 16.99 -4.11
N GLU A 83 -22.79 15.81 -3.66
CA GLU A 83 -21.45 15.64 -3.12
C GLU A 83 -20.46 15.45 -4.27
N ASN A 84 -20.03 16.55 -4.87
CA ASN A 84 -18.94 16.55 -5.84
C ASN A 84 -17.59 16.49 -5.07
N SER A 85 -17.33 15.38 -4.40
CA SER A 85 -16.14 15.23 -3.56
C SER A 85 -14.89 15.11 -4.43
N ALA A 86 -13.74 15.61 -3.93
CA ALA A 86 -12.46 15.46 -4.63
C ALA A 86 -12.11 13.97 -4.89
N SER A 87 -12.56 13.06 -4.01
CA SER A 87 -12.39 11.61 -4.17
C SER A 87 -13.19 11.08 -5.37
N GLU A 88 -14.45 11.52 -5.53
CA GLU A 88 -15.29 11.13 -6.66
C GLU A 88 -14.71 11.62 -7.99
N GLN A 89 -14.25 12.87 -8.05
CA GLN A 89 -13.61 13.43 -9.23
C GLN A 89 -12.30 12.70 -9.57
N ALA A 90 -11.48 12.37 -8.58
CA ALA A 90 -10.25 11.61 -8.77
C ALA A 90 -10.53 10.21 -9.32
N PHE A 91 -11.51 9.50 -8.74
CA PHE A 91 -11.94 8.19 -9.20
C PHE A 91 -12.49 8.24 -10.64
N ALA A 92 -13.37 9.21 -10.95
CA ALA A 92 -13.95 9.37 -12.29
C ALA A 92 -12.91 9.55 -13.39
N LYS A 93 -11.77 10.21 -13.10
CA LYS A 93 -10.65 10.38 -14.05
C LYS A 93 -9.96 9.07 -14.40
N VAL A 94 -9.88 8.11 -13.48
CA VAL A 94 -9.02 6.92 -13.59
C VAL A 94 -9.80 5.64 -13.82
N LYS A 95 -11.07 5.56 -13.42
CA LYS A 95 -11.88 4.33 -13.47
C LYS A 95 -11.84 3.61 -14.83
N GLY A 96 -11.82 4.37 -15.93
CA GLY A 96 -11.76 3.82 -17.28
C GLY A 96 -10.39 3.24 -17.68
N ALA A 97 -9.34 3.48 -16.87
CA ALA A 97 -8.01 2.91 -17.06
C ALA A 97 -7.73 1.72 -16.12
N VAL A 98 -8.63 1.43 -15.18
CA VAL A 98 -8.51 0.26 -14.28
C VAL A 98 -9.20 -0.93 -14.93
N VAL A 99 -8.55 -2.08 -14.93
CA VAL A 99 -9.01 -3.32 -15.56
C VAL A 99 -8.92 -4.48 -14.60
N SER A 100 -9.77 -5.52 -14.81
CA SER A 100 -9.55 -6.82 -14.19
C SER A 100 -8.58 -7.63 -15.05
N VAL A 101 -7.69 -8.38 -14.42
CA VAL A 101 -6.73 -9.28 -15.07
C VAL A 101 -7.05 -10.69 -14.62
N VAL A 102 -7.40 -11.56 -15.56
CA VAL A 102 -7.77 -12.95 -15.32
C VAL A 102 -6.66 -13.84 -15.84
N ASN A 103 -6.12 -14.66 -14.96
CA ASN A 103 -5.11 -15.68 -15.24
C ASN A 103 -5.80 -17.03 -15.43
N MET A 104 -5.65 -17.61 -16.59
CA MET A 104 -6.21 -18.92 -16.94
C MET A 104 -5.09 -19.94 -17.08
N GLN A 105 -5.28 -21.09 -16.46
CA GLN A 105 -4.35 -22.23 -16.51
C GLN A 105 -5.06 -23.48 -16.98
N LYS A 106 -4.33 -24.41 -17.58
CA LYS A 106 -4.85 -25.73 -17.91
C LYS A 106 -5.00 -26.53 -16.62
N ALA A 107 -6.15 -27.16 -16.45
CA ALA A 107 -6.35 -28.14 -15.38
C ALA A 107 -5.34 -29.28 -15.58
N GLU A 108 -4.35 -29.42 -14.70
CA GLU A 108 -3.51 -30.63 -14.66
C GLU A 108 -4.37 -31.78 -14.17
N SER A 109 -4.59 -32.78 -15.02
CA SER A 109 -5.23 -34.04 -14.63
C SER A 109 -4.24 -34.89 -13.84
N ASN A 110 -3.86 -34.47 -12.64
CA ASN A 110 -3.16 -35.33 -11.71
C ASN A 110 -4.17 -36.29 -11.09
N SER A 111 -4.18 -37.51 -11.63
CA SER A 111 -4.88 -38.67 -11.08
C SER A 111 -4.13 -39.30 -9.91
N ASP A 112 -3.62 -38.50 -8.96
CA ASP A 112 -3.15 -39.00 -7.67
C ASP A 112 -3.48 -37.99 -6.57
N GLY A 113 -4.52 -38.35 -5.88
CA GLY A 113 -5.04 -38.02 -4.56
C GLY A 113 -4.51 -36.77 -3.84
N LEU A 114 -5.40 -35.98 -3.59
CA LEU A 114 -5.79 -35.24 -2.38
C LEU A 114 -6.13 -33.78 -2.65
N ASP A 115 -7.43 -33.57 -2.76
CA ASP A 115 -8.12 -32.29 -2.68
C ASP A 115 -7.54 -31.34 -1.61
N THR A 116 -6.88 -30.26 -2.01
CA THR A 116 -6.54 -29.20 -1.06
C THR A 116 -7.14 -27.84 -1.44
N PHE A 117 -7.84 -27.71 -2.56
CA PHE A 117 -8.51 -26.45 -2.93
C PHE A 117 -9.99 -26.58 -3.33
N GLY A 118 -10.63 -27.72 -3.05
CA GLY A 118 -12.05 -28.01 -3.33
C GLY A 118 -13.04 -27.55 -2.24
N GLY A 119 -12.69 -26.61 -1.37
CA GLY A 119 -13.52 -26.26 -0.21
C GLY A 119 -14.71 -25.33 -0.47
N LEU A 120 -14.90 -24.81 -1.67
CA LEU A 120 -16.02 -23.87 -1.94
C LEU A 120 -17.12 -24.41 -2.84
N GLU A 121 -16.87 -25.49 -3.61
CA GLU A 121 -17.89 -26.10 -4.47
C GLU A 121 -18.85 -27.02 -3.72
N GLY A 122 -18.52 -27.45 -2.51
CA GLY A 122 -19.33 -28.33 -1.65
C GLY A 122 -20.58 -27.71 -1.02
N ILE A 123 -20.80 -26.37 -1.19
CA ILE A 123 -21.93 -25.69 -0.51
C ILE A 123 -23.12 -25.41 -1.45
N PHE A 124 -22.97 -25.51 -2.78
CA PHE A 124 -24.04 -25.16 -3.72
C PHE A 124 -24.35 -26.18 -4.81
N GLY A 125 -24.20 -27.46 -4.57
CA GLY A 125 -24.52 -28.44 -5.60
C GLY A 125 -25.06 -29.75 -5.10
N GLN A 126 -26.37 -29.85 -4.85
CA GLN A 126 -27.08 -31.11 -4.71
C GLN A 126 -27.82 -31.43 -5.99
N ASP A 127 -27.66 -32.70 -6.40
CA ASP A 127 -28.43 -33.49 -7.38
C ASP A 127 -28.22 -33.24 -8.87
N SER A 128 -27.42 -34.11 -9.49
CA SER A 128 -27.90 -34.83 -10.71
C SER A 128 -27.06 -36.06 -11.03
N GLN A 129 -27.74 -37.10 -11.20
CA GLN A 129 -27.47 -38.50 -11.44
C GLN A 129 -26.59 -38.77 -12.68
N SER A 130 -25.66 -39.70 -12.48
CA SER A 130 -24.75 -40.35 -13.42
C SER A 130 -25.29 -40.65 -14.83
N SER A 131 -24.51 -40.28 -15.83
CA SER A 131 -24.40 -41.03 -17.08
C SER A 131 -22.96 -40.99 -17.59
N SER A 132 -22.31 -42.13 -17.58
CA SER A 132 -20.97 -42.39 -18.14
C SER A 132 -20.98 -42.16 -19.67
N SER A 133 -20.35 -41.10 -20.12
CA SER A 133 -19.91 -40.98 -21.51
C SER A 133 -18.43 -40.62 -21.51
N SER A 134 -17.61 -41.49 -22.10
CA SER A 134 -16.22 -41.32 -22.41
C SER A 134 -16.00 -40.01 -23.18
N GLN A 135 -15.55 -38.97 -22.50
CA GLN A 135 -15.27 -37.68 -23.08
C GLN A 135 -13.75 -37.52 -23.14
N SER A 136 -13.23 -37.42 -24.35
CA SER A 136 -11.85 -37.00 -24.65
C SER A 136 -11.46 -35.84 -23.80
N SER A 137 -10.35 -35.97 -23.06
CA SER A 137 -9.74 -34.95 -22.22
C SER A 137 -9.24 -33.76 -23.06
N SER A 138 -10.12 -32.84 -23.42
CA SER A 138 -9.73 -31.49 -23.75
C SER A 138 -9.39 -30.80 -22.43
N SER A 139 -8.11 -30.50 -22.21
CA SER A 139 -7.66 -29.70 -21.08
C SER A 139 -8.38 -28.34 -21.11
N SER A 140 -9.46 -28.22 -20.34
CA SER A 140 -10.22 -26.98 -20.22
C SER A 140 -9.37 -25.95 -19.46
N LEU A 141 -9.24 -24.76 -20.02
CA LEU A 141 -8.65 -23.63 -19.30
C LEU A 141 -9.61 -23.24 -18.16
N GLN A 142 -9.08 -23.19 -16.95
CA GLN A 142 -9.81 -22.73 -15.76
C GLN A 142 -9.19 -21.45 -15.25
N GLU A 143 -10.00 -20.60 -14.61
CA GLU A 143 -9.52 -19.41 -13.92
C GLU A 143 -8.72 -19.83 -12.68
N ALA A 144 -7.42 -19.48 -12.68
CA ALA A 144 -6.51 -19.81 -11.59
C ALA A 144 -6.36 -18.67 -10.59
N SER A 145 -6.39 -17.43 -11.07
CA SER A 145 -6.34 -16.23 -10.23
C SER A 145 -6.91 -15.01 -10.96
N GLU A 146 -7.43 -14.07 -10.20
CA GLU A 146 -7.89 -12.77 -10.69
C GLU A 146 -7.23 -11.65 -9.86
N GLY A 147 -6.96 -10.53 -10.53
CA GLY A 147 -6.44 -9.31 -9.94
C GLY A 147 -6.81 -8.10 -10.78
N SER A 148 -6.13 -7.01 -10.53
CA SER A 148 -6.35 -5.74 -11.23
C SER A 148 -5.14 -5.33 -12.05
N GLY A 149 -5.34 -4.37 -12.95
CA GLY A 149 -4.29 -3.73 -13.72
C GLY A 149 -4.61 -2.27 -14.02
N VAL A 150 -3.60 -1.54 -14.48
CA VAL A 150 -3.71 -0.12 -14.84
C VAL A 150 -3.21 0.07 -16.26
N ILE A 151 -4.08 0.56 -17.15
CA ILE A 151 -3.69 1.01 -18.48
C ILE A 151 -2.96 2.34 -18.33
N TYR A 152 -1.66 2.38 -18.64
CA TYR A 152 -0.83 3.57 -18.46
C TYR A 152 -0.35 4.19 -19.77
N GLN A 153 -0.43 3.46 -20.88
CA GLN A 153 0.03 3.94 -22.17
C GLN A 153 -0.76 3.32 -23.32
N LYS A 154 -1.00 4.11 -24.37
CA LYS A 154 -1.50 3.64 -25.66
C LYS A 154 -0.51 4.06 -26.74
N LYS A 155 0.03 3.09 -27.48
CA LYS A 155 1.04 3.33 -28.51
C LYS A 155 0.99 2.24 -29.56
N ASP A 156 1.15 2.60 -30.83
CA ASP A 156 1.24 1.68 -31.98
C ASP A 156 0.10 0.66 -32.05
N GLY A 157 -1.15 1.13 -31.80
CA GLY A 157 -2.35 0.29 -31.81
C GLY A 157 -2.52 -0.63 -30.59
N LYS A 158 -1.56 -0.64 -29.68
CA LYS A 158 -1.60 -1.42 -28.43
C LYS A 158 -1.86 -0.53 -27.23
N ALA A 159 -2.48 -1.09 -26.19
CA ALA A 159 -2.52 -0.49 -24.87
C ALA A 159 -1.67 -1.32 -23.92
N TYR A 160 -0.87 -0.64 -23.10
CA TYR A 160 0.05 -1.22 -22.13
C TYR A 160 -0.56 -1.13 -20.73
N ILE A 161 -0.49 -2.24 -20.02
CA ILE A 161 -1.07 -2.42 -18.67
C ILE A 161 0.03 -2.83 -17.72
N VAL A 162 0.11 -2.19 -16.56
CA VAL A 162 0.90 -2.67 -15.43
C VAL A 162 -0.01 -3.44 -14.47
N THR A 163 0.48 -4.56 -13.94
CA THR A 163 -0.17 -5.37 -12.91
C THR A 163 0.91 -6.00 -12.02
N ASN A 164 0.54 -6.82 -11.03
CA ASN A 164 1.50 -7.59 -10.25
C ASN A 164 1.94 -8.87 -10.98
N ASN A 165 3.18 -9.28 -10.73
CA ASN A 165 3.73 -10.52 -11.26
C ASN A 165 2.95 -11.74 -10.75
N HIS A 166 2.59 -11.79 -9.46
CA HIS A 166 1.86 -12.93 -8.89
C HIS A 166 0.47 -13.12 -9.52
N VAL A 167 -0.16 -12.05 -10.05
CA VAL A 167 -1.44 -12.12 -10.76
C VAL A 167 -1.34 -12.89 -12.07
N VAL A 168 -0.20 -12.77 -12.78
CA VAL A 168 -0.02 -13.34 -14.13
C VAL A 168 0.91 -14.57 -14.14
N SER A 169 1.48 -14.93 -13.02
CA SER A 169 2.43 -16.04 -12.92
C SER A 169 1.78 -17.38 -13.29
N GLY A 170 2.51 -18.21 -14.05
CA GLY A 170 2.04 -19.54 -14.46
C GLY A 170 0.90 -19.56 -15.47
N SER A 171 0.52 -18.43 -16.08
CA SER A 171 -0.60 -18.35 -17.00
C SER A 171 -0.36 -19.10 -18.33
N ASP A 172 -1.32 -19.91 -18.75
CA ASP A 172 -1.40 -20.40 -20.14
C ASP A 172 -2.09 -19.39 -21.05
N LYS A 173 -3.03 -18.61 -20.50
CA LYS A 173 -3.73 -17.53 -21.19
C LYS A 173 -4.05 -16.40 -20.21
N LEU A 174 -3.91 -15.17 -20.68
CA LEU A 174 -4.29 -13.97 -19.96
C LEU A 174 -5.47 -13.28 -20.66
N GLU A 175 -6.46 -12.90 -19.87
CA GLU A 175 -7.61 -12.11 -20.32
C GLU A 175 -7.69 -10.83 -19.49
N VAL A 176 -8.02 -9.73 -20.14
CA VAL A 176 -8.25 -8.43 -19.51
C VAL A 176 -9.69 -8.03 -19.73
N ILE A 177 -10.37 -7.64 -18.65
CA ILE A 177 -11.75 -7.14 -18.70
C ILE A 177 -11.69 -5.63 -18.46
N LEU A 178 -12.14 -4.85 -19.42
CA LEU A 178 -12.21 -3.40 -19.32
C LEU A 178 -13.37 -2.98 -18.39
N SER A 179 -13.37 -1.72 -17.97
CA SER A 179 -14.41 -1.17 -17.08
C SER A 179 -15.84 -1.19 -17.66
N ASP A 180 -15.99 -1.37 -18.97
CA ASP A 180 -17.27 -1.52 -19.65
C ASP A 180 -17.69 -3.02 -19.83
N GLY A 181 -16.91 -3.97 -19.28
CA GLY A 181 -17.12 -5.40 -19.39
C GLY A 181 -16.54 -6.03 -20.66
N THR A 182 -15.90 -5.27 -21.53
CA THR A 182 -15.26 -5.80 -22.75
C THR A 182 -14.09 -6.72 -22.37
N LYS A 183 -14.11 -7.96 -22.83
CA LYS A 183 -13.06 -8.96 -22.63
C LYS A 183 -12.09 -8.97 -23.78
N LEU A 184 -10.81 -8.89 -23.48
CA LEU A 184 -9.71 -8.85 -24.47
C LEU A 184 -8.61 -9.83 -24.07
N THR A 185 -8.09 -10.57 -25.06
CA THR A 185 -6.89 -11.39 -24.81
C THR A 185 -5.69 -10.49 -24.60
N ALA A 186 -4.91 -10.77 -23.57
CA ALA A 186 -3.68 -10.03 -23.27
C ALA A 186 -2.44 -10.86 -23.63
N SER A 187 -1.38 -10.15 -24.00
CA SER A 187 -0.05 -10.72 -24.21
C SER A 187 0.90 -10.21 -23.14
N LEU A 188 1.68 -11.10 -22.55
CA LEU A 188 2.72 -10.76 -21.60
C LEU A 188 3.91 -10.11 -22.32
N VAL A 189 4.32 -8.91 -21.87
CA VAL A 189 5.51 -8.20 -22.35
C VAL A 189 6.73 -8.60 -21.55
N GLY A 190 6.59 -8.67 -20.24
CA GLY A 190 7.64 -9.09 -19.33
C GLY A 190 7.19 -9.04 -17.88
N THR A 191 7.94 -9.73 -17.03
CA THR A 191 7.69 -9.80 -15.58
C THR A 191 8.97 -9.58 -14.79
N ASP A 192 8.78 -9.19 -13.55
CA ASP A 192 9.83 -9.12 -12.56
C ASP A 192 9.32 -9.59 -11.19
N SER A 193 9.71 -10.79 -10.80
CA SER A 193 9.29 -11.40 -9.54
C SER A 193 9.85 -10.70 -8.29
N THR A 194 10.97 -9.98 -8.43
CA THR A 194 11.60 -9.26 -7.31
C THR A 194 10.82 -8.02 -6.91
N SER A 195 10.31 -7.25 -7.89
CA SER A 195 9.46 -6.08 -7.62
C SER A 195 7.97 -6.42 -7.63
N ASP A 196 7.61 -7.67 -7.93
CA ASP A 196 6.22 -8.13 -8.09
C ASP A 196 5.44 -7.33 -9.13
N LEU A 197 6.08 -6.99 -10.28
CA LEU A 197 5.46 -6.25 -11.37
C LEU A 197 5.47 -7.03 -12.68
N ALA A 198 4.45 -6.80 -13.50
CA ALA A 198 4.32 -7.33 -14.85
C ALA A 198 3.75 -6.26 -15.80
N VAL A 199 4.10 -6.38 -17.08
CA VAL A 199 3.53 -5.55 -18.16
C VAL A 199 2.82 -6.44 -19.14
N LEU A 200 1.57 -6.09 -19.46
CA LEU A 200 0.74 -6.73 -20.46
C LEU A 200 0.46 -5.76 -21.62
N THR A 201 0.10 -6.31 -22.78
CA THR A 201 -0.49 -5.54 -23.89
C THR A 201 -1.81 -6.15 -24.31
N ILE A 202 -2.75 -5.28 -24.71
CA ILE A 202 -4.02 -5.60 -25.35
C ILE A 202 -4.20 -4.79 -26.62
N ASP A 203 -5.22 -5.11 -27.43
CA ASP A 203 -5.65 -4.24 -28.53
C ASP A 203 -6.10 -2.88 -27.99
N GLY A 204 -5.41 -1.83 -28.42
CA GLY A 204 -5.68 -0.46 -28.01
C GLY A 204 -6.93 0.18 -28.63
N SER A 205 -7.56 -0.45 -29.63
CA SER A 205 -8.70 0.14 -30.34
C SER A 205 -9.91 0.39 -29.42
N LYS A 206 -10.08 -0.44 -28.39
CA LYS A 206 -11.17 -0.36 -27.39
C LYS A 206 -10.82 0.49 -26.16
N VAL A 207 -9.59 0.98 -26.07
CA VAL A 207 -9.11 1.73 -24.90
C VAL A 207 -9.31 3.23 -25.14
N ASN A 208 -10.09 3.87 -24.26
CA ASN A 208 -10.41 5.30 -24.33
C ASN A 208 -9.72 6.12 -23.23
N THR A 209 -9.26 5.48 -22.15
CA THR A 209 -8.67 6.16 -21.00
C THR A 209 -7.34 5.52 -20.64
N VAL A 210 -6.35 6.35 -20.36
CA VAL A 210 -5.05 5.94 -19.80
C VAL A 210 -4.82 6.71 -18.49
N ALA A 211 -4.24 6.05 -17.50
CA ALA A 211 -3.87 6.68 -16.24
C ALA A 211 -2.52 7.42 -16.38
N SER A 212 -2.33 8.47 -15.60
CA SER A 212 -1.05 9.16 -15.46
C SER A 212 -0.40 8.83 -14.12
N PHE A 213 0.92 8.68 -14.09
CA PHE A 213 1.67 8.52 -12.85
C PHE A 213 1.92 9.89 -12.20
N GLY A 214 1.80 9.91 -10.87
CA GLY A 214 2.26 10.99 -10.01
C GLY A 214 3.63 10.67 -9.43
N ASP A 215 4.27 11.66 -8.84
CA ASP A 215 5.59 11.56 -8.19
C ASP A 215 5.40 11.03 -6.75
N SER A 216 5.72 9.75 -6.49
CA SER A 216 5.58 9.12 -5.18
C SER A 216 6.55 9.71 -4.15
N SER A 217 7.68 10.28 -4.56
CA SER A 217 8.64 10.90 -3.65
C SER A 217 8.07 12.13 -2.94
N LYS A 218 7.09 12.79 -3.55
CA LYS A 218 6.40 13.98 -3.03
C LYS A 218 5.19 13.68 -2.13
N LEU A 219 4.85 12.41 -1.93
CA LEU A 219 3.79 12.04 -1.01
C LEU A 219 4.09 12.50 0.41
N ALA A 220 3.05 12.87 1.13
CA ALA A 220 3.13 13.21 2.56
C ALA A 220 2.29 12.21 3.37
N THR A 221 2.79 11.81 4.53
CA THR A 221 2.01 11.03 5.51
C THR A 221 0.78 11.83 5.92
N GLY A 222 -0.38 11.16 5.98
CA GLY A 222 -1.70 11.78 6.18
C GLY A 222 -2.39 12.25 4.89
N GLN A 223 -1.73 12.22 3.74
CA GLN A 223 -2.34 12.56 2.45
C GLN A 223 -3.39 11.51 2.06
N THR A 224 -4.58 11.97 1.66
CA THR A 224 -5.65 11.08 1.19
C THR A 224 -5.27 10.35 -0.09
N VAL A 225 -5.55 9.05 -0.12
CA VAL A 225 -5.39 8.17 -1.29
C VAL A 225 -6.59 7.27 -1.48
N LEU A 226 -6.78 6.79 -2.71
CA LEU A 226 -7.81 5.83 -3.06
C LEU A 226 -7.13 4.60 -3.67
N ALA A 227 -7.44 3.42 -3.16
CA ALA A 227 -7.06 2.17 -3.79
C ALA A 227 -8.23 1.66 -4.63
N ILE A 228 -7.96 1.29 -5.87
CA ILE A 228 -8.97 0.89 -6.84
C ILE A 228 -8.63 -0.50 -7.36
N GLY A 229 -9.66 -1.32 -7.62
CA GLY A 229 -9.47 -2.65 -8.17
C GLY A 229 -10.76 -3.44 -8.31
N SER A 230 -10.61 -4.74 -8.48
CA SER A 230 -11.67 -5.72 -8.65
C SER A 230 -11.63 -6.75 -7.50
N PRO A 231 -11.91 -6.34 -6.24
CA PRO A 231 -11.85 -7.25 -5.11
C PRO A 231 -12.94 -8.33 -5.23
N LEU A 232 -12.55 -9.58 -4.96
CA LEU A 232 -13.47 -10.74 -5.00
C LEU A 232 -14.07 -11.02 -6.39
N GLY A 233 -13.35 -10.71 -7.47
CA GLY A 233 -13.72 -11.06 -8.82
C GLY A 233 -14.29 -9.91 -9.67
N SER A 234 -14.45 -10.18 -10.95
CA SER A 234 -14.92 -9.20 -11.95
C SER A 234 -16.31 -8.63 -11.66
N GLN A 235 -17.12 -9.29 -10.82
CA GLN A 235 -18.43 -8.80 -10.34
C GLN A 235 -18.31 -7.51 -9.51
N TYR A 236 -17.14 -7.28 -8.88
CA TYR A 236 -16.84 -6.09 -8.08
C TYR A 236 -15.80 -5.20 -8.76
N ALA A 237 -15.68 -5.29 -10.09
CA ALA A 237 -14.79 -4.48 -10.89
C ALA A 237 -14.96 -2.99 -10.59
N THR A 238 -13.83 -2.27 -10.55
CA THR A 238 -13.78 -0.83 -10.24
C THR A 238 -14.26 -0.44 -8.82
N SER A 239 -14.23 -1.37 -7.86
CA SER A 239 -14.40 -1.02 -6.44
C SER A 239 -13.31 -0.07 -5.97
N VAL A 240 -13.67 0.86 -5.09
CA VAL A 240 -12.75 1.87 -4.55
C VAL A 240 -12.79 1.88 -3.03
N THR A 241 -11.62 1.88 -2.40
CA THR A 241 -11.46 2.11 -0.97
C THR A 241 -10.67 3.40 -0.75
N LYS A 242 -10.98 4.12 0.34
CA LYS A 242 -10.36 5.40 0.68
C LYS A 242 -9.59 5.27 1.98
N GLY A 243 -8.40 5.87 2.01
CA GLY A 243 -7.55 5.96 3.19
C GLY A 243 -6.54 7.09 3.06
N ILE A 244 -5.47 7.00 3.83
CA ILE A 244 -4.36 7.94 3.83
C ILE A 244 -3.03 7.22 3.56
N VAL A 245 -2.01 7.97 3.21
CA VAL A 245 -0.63 7.51 3.27
C VAL A 245 -0.22 7.41 4.74
N SER A 246 -0.13 6.20 5.28
CA SER A 246 0.31 5.95 6.66
C SER A 246 1.83 6.08 6.81
N ALA A 247 2.59 5.67 5.77
CA ALA A 247 4.01 5.93 5.61
C ALA A 247 4.36 5.96 4.10
N LYS A 248 5.18 6.94 3.68
CA LYS A 248 5.55 7.11 2.26
C LYS A 248 6.68 6.20 1.79
N SER A 249 7.48 5.69 2.72
CA SER A 249 8.62 4.83 2.44
C SER A 249 8.86 3.95 3.65
N ARG A 250 8.44 2.70 3.55
CA ARG A 250 8.67 1.66 4.56
C ARG A 250 9.38 0.49 3.90
N THR A 251 10.42 -0.02 4.52
CA THR A 251 11.06 -1.26 4.09
C THR A 251 10.30 -2.43 4.68
N VAL A 252 9.89 -3.36 3.83
CA VAL A 252 9.23 -4.62 4.20
C VAL A 252 10.01 -5.79 3.60
N ASP A 253 10.04 -6.92 4.30
CA ASP A 253 10.64 -8.13 3.78
C ASP A 253 9.74 -8.73 2.69
N VAL A 254 10.35 -9.16 1.59
CA VAL A 254 9.69 -9.91 0.52
C VAL A 254 9.99 -11.38 0.72
N THR A 255 8.94 -12.20 0.82
CA THR A 255 9.08 -13.65 0.99
C THR A 255 8.68 -14.39 -0.28
N ASP A 256 9.29 -15.56 -0.50
CA ASP A 256 8.81 -16.53 -1.50
C ASP A 256 7.59 -17.30 -0.98
N ASP A 257 7.02 -18.17 -1.82
CA ASP A 257 5.85 -18.97 -1.48
C ASP A 257 6.14 -20.02 -0.38
N SER A 258 7.44 -20.26 -0.07
CA SER A 258 7.90 -21.11 1.03
C SER A 258 8.12 -20.35 2.34
N GLY A 259 7.89 -19.02 2.35
CA GLY A 259 8.06 -18.14 3.52
C GLY A 259 9.49 -17.67 3.76
N ASN A 260 10.44 -17.96 2.84
CA ASN A 260 11.82 -17.48 2.98
C ASN A 260 11.93 -16.03 2.52
N THR A 261 12.62 -15.20 3.28
CA THR A 261 12.92 -13.81 2.87
C THR A 261 13.85 -13.80 1.67
N THR A 262 13.37 -13.31 0.54
CA THR A 262 14.13 -13.24 -0.73
C THR A 262 14.71 -11.84 -0.97
N GLY A 263 14.24 -10.84 -0.26
CA GLY A 263 14.70 -9.45 -0.38
C GLY A 263 13.90 -8.50 0.49
N GLN A 264 14.11 -7.21 0.25
CA GLN A 264 13.30 -6.14 0.83
C GLN A 264 12.77 -5.23 -0.27
N ALA A 265 11.55 -4.73 -0.07
CA ALA A 265 10.94 -3.73 -0.93
C ALA A 265 10.68 -2.44 -0.15
N THR A 266 10.86 -1.31 -0.82
CA THR A 266 10.40 -0.02 -0.30
C THR A 266 8.96 0.18 -0.76
N VAL A 267 8.05 0.41 0.17
CA VAL A 267 6.61 0.47 -0.10
C VAL A 267 5.97 1.73 0.49
N ILE A 268 4.86 2.14 -0.12
CA ILE A 268 3.91 3.08 0.49
C ILE A 268 2.99 2.25 1.38
N GLN A 269 2.87 2.64 2.65
CA GLN A 269 1.86 2.06 3.56
C GLN A 269 0.61 2.94 3.54
N THR A 270 -0.57 2.30 3.49
CA THR A 270 -1.89 2.96 3.55
C THR A 270 -2.84 2.17 4.44
N ASP A 271 -3.84 2.85 4.99
CA ASP A 271 -4.98 2.26 5.68
C ASP A 271 -6.21 2.08 4.75
N ALA A 272 -6.10 2.49 3.48
CA ALA A 272 -7.06 2.08 2.46
C ALA A 272 -7.07 0.54 2.38
N ALA A 273 -8.25 -0.08 2.42
CA ALA A 273 -8.36 -1.53 2.43
C ALA A 273 -7.77 -2.14 1.16
N ILE A 274 -6.73 -2.95 1.30
CA ILE A 274 -6.12 -3.76 0.25
C ILE A 274 -6.52 -5.21 0.50
N ASN A 275 -7.25 -5.79 -0.44
CA ASN A 275 -7.82 -7.14 -0.36
C ASN A 275 -7.47 -7.94 -1.63
N PRO A 276 -7.65 -9.29 -1.62
CA PRO A 276 -7.55 -10.08 -2.85
C PRO A 276 -8.38 -9.45 -3.97
N GLY A 277 -7.77 -9.33 -5.16
CA GLY A 277 -8.39 -8.74 -6.36
C GLY A 277 -8.04 -7.27 -6.60
N ASN A 278 -7.72 -6.42 -5.61
CA ASN A 278 -7.18 -5.09 -5.92
C ASN A 278 -5.65 -5.05 -6.08
N SER A 279 -4.94 -6.17 -5.89
CA SER A 279 -3.54 -6.33 -6.29
C SER A 279 -3.35 -6.05 -7.77
N GLY A 280 -2.35 -5.25 -8.12
CA GLY A 280 -2.08 -4.78 -9.49
C GLY A 280 -2.87 -3.54 -9.89
N GLY A 281 -3.92 -3.19 -9.15
CA GLY A 281 -4.67 -1.95 -9.32
C GLY A 281 -3.94 -0.72 -8.75
N PRO A 282 -4.38 0.50 -9.08
CA PRO A 282 -3.70 1.71 -8.68
C PRO A 282 -4.05 2.16 -7.26
N LEU A 283 -3.05 2.70 -6.56
CA LEU A 283 -3.22 3.66 -5.48
C LEU A 283 -3.13 5.06 -6.10
N ILE A 284 -4.17 5.89 -5.97
CA ILE A 284 -4.20 7.22 -6.58
C ILE A 284 -4.29 8.35 -5.54
N ASN A 285 -3.78 9.53 -5.91
CA ASN A 285 -4.00 10.76 -5.16
C ASN A 285 -5.34 11.43 -5.57
N LEU A 286 -5.72 12.51 -4.88
CA LEU A 286 -6.95 13.26 -5.18
C LEU A 286 -6.89 14.05 -6.51
N SER A 287 -5.76 14.10 -7.18
CA SER A 287 -5.65 14.61 -8.56
C SER A 287 -5.98 13.55 -9.61
N GLY A 288 -6.16 12.29 -9.22
CA GLY A 288 -6.38 11.14 -10.10
C GLY A 288 -5.09 10.61 -10.71
N GLN A 289 -3.92 10.84 -10.09
CA GLN A 289 -2.64 10.32 -10.56
C GLN A 289 -2.30 9.06 -9.76
N VAL A 290 -1.77 8.05 -10.44
CA VAL A 290 -1.28 6.80 -9.84
C VAL A 290 0.01 7.10 -9.07
N VAL A 291 -0.01 6.95 -7.76
CA VAL A 291 1.12 7.14 -6.86
C VAL A 291 1.74 5.81 -6.41
N GLY A 292 1.07 4.70 -6.67
CA GLY A 292 1.59 3.36 -6.43
C GLY A 292 0.72 2.27 -7.08
N ILE A 293 1.22 1.04 -7.08
CA ILE A 293 0.49 -0.17 -7.48
C ILE A 293 0.26 -1.02 -6.23
N ASN A 294 -1.00 -1.31 -5.93
CA ASN A 294 -1.39 -2.09 -4.76
C ASN A 294 -0.81 -3.51 -4.86
N SER A 295 -0.27 -4.05 -3.77
CA SER A 295 0.19 -5.43 -3.70
C SER A 295 -0.13 -6.04 -2.34
N MET A 296 -0.93 -7.10 -2.35
CA MET A 296 -1.24 -7.86 -1.14
C MET A 296 -0.08 -8.76 -0.71
N LYS A 297 0.76 -9.23 -1.65
CA LYS A 297 1.93 -10.06 -1.36
C LYS A 297 2.91 -9.38 -0.40
N LEU A 298 2.98 -8.05 -0.41
CA LEU A 298 3.84 -7.25 0.47
C LEU A 298 3.26 -7.06 1.88
N SER A 299 2.04 -7.50 2.14
CA SER A 299 1.37 -7.37 3.45
C SER A 299 1.87 -8.36 4.50
N GLY A 300 2.90 -9.16 4.20
CA GLY A 300 3.66 -9.93 5.18
C GLY A 300 2.86 -11.01 5.92
N ASN A 301 1.90 -11.65 5.27
CA ASN A 301 1.12 -12.73 5.89
C ASN A 301 1.85 -14.10 5.79
N SER A 302 3.12 -14.15 6.17
CA SER A 302 3.90 -15.40 6.21
C SER A 302 3.83 -15.99 7.62
N GLY A 303 2.89 -16.91 7.83
CA GLY A 303 2.96 -17.90 8.91
C GLY A 303 2.39 -17.55 10.28
N SER A 304 1.79 -16.39 10.50
CA SER A 304 0.97 -16.13 11.68
C SER A 304 -0.50 -15.94 11.31
N ASN A 305 -1.40 -16.65 11.98
CA ASN A 305 -2.87 -16.55 11.80
C ASN A 305 -3.48 -15.17 12.14
N ALA A 306 -2.67 -14.12 12.21
CA ALA A 306 -3.11 -12.76 12.50
C ALA A 306 -3.02 -11.92 11.22
N THR A 307 -4.12 -11.77 10.52
CA THR A 307 -4.34 -10.67 9.57
C THR A 307 -4.27 -9.36 10.35
N ILE A 308 -3.25 -8.54 10.10
CA ILE A 308 -3.19 -7.19 10.68
C ILE A 308 -4.11 -6.33 9.83
N GLU A 309 -5.34 -6.12 10.28
CA GLU A 309 -6.30 -5.24 9.63
C GLU A 309 -5.79 -3.78 9.63
N GLY A 310 -6.08 -3.04 8.55
CA GLY A 310 -5.73 -1.63 8.43
C GLY A 310 -4.30 -1.33 7.97
N MET A 311 -3.54 -2.31 7.51
CA MET A 311 -2.25 -2.09 6.86
C MET A 311 -2.24 -2.64 5.43
N GLY A 312 -2.30 -1.73 4.45
CA GLY A 312 -2.12 -2.03 3.04
C GLY A 312 -0.78 -1.50 2.54
N PHE A 313 -0.27 -2.09 1.47
CA PHE A 313 0.98 -1.67 0.84
C PHE A 313 0.83 -1.50 -0.66
N ALA A 314 1.58 -0.51 -1.20
CA ALA A 314 1.67 -0.28 -2.63
C ALA A 314 3.13 -0.03 -3.04
N ILE A 315 3.50 -0.51 -4.23
CA ILE A 315 4.80 -0.28 -4.86
C ILE A 315 4.82 1.18 -5.34
N PRO A 316 5.80 2.02 -4.94
CA PRO A 316 5.85 3.43 -5.32
C PRO A 316 5.88 3.66 -6.83
N SER A 317 5.16 4.67 -7.32
CA SER A 317 5.08 4.96 -8.76
C SER A 317 6.43 5.22 -9.42
N ASP A 318 7.40 5.80 -8.71
CA ASP A 318 8.73 6.06 -9.25
C ASP A 318 9.46 4.74 -9.56
N GLU A 319 9.33 3.76 -8.67
CA GLU A 319 9.85 2.40 -8.90
C GLU A 319 9.08 1.70 -10.01
N VAL A 320 7.73 1.77 -10.00
CA VAL A 320 6.88 1.20 -11.06
C VAL A 320 7.33 1.69 -12.43
N VAL A 321 7.46 3.01 -12.62
CA VAL A 321 7.88 3.61 -13.91
C VAL A 321 9.26 3.14 -14.33
N SER A 322 10.21 3.05 -13.40
CA SER A 322 11.55 2.52 -13.69
C SER A 322 11.52 1.08 -14.18
N ILE A 323 10.72 0.23 -13.53
CA ILE A 323 10.60 -1.20 -13.85
C ILE A 323 9.86 -1.43 -15.19
N ILE A 324 8.68 -0.82 -15.37
CA ILE A 324 7.89 -1.02 -16.60
C ILE A 324 8.64 -0.56 -17.84
N ASN A 325 9.44 0.51 -17.75
CA ASN A 325 10.28 0.94 -18.87
C ASN A 325 11.32 -0.11 -19.27
N GLN A 326 11.92 -0.79 -18.28
CA GLN A 326 12.86 -1.89 -18.54
C GLN A 326 12.14 -3.13 -19.10
N LEU A 327 10.97 -3.47 -18.56
CA LEU A 327 10.16 -4.59 -19.07
C LEU A 327 9.74 -4.37 -20.51
N VAL A 328 9.31 -3.15 -20.89
CA VAL A 328 8.94 -2.83 -22.26
C VAL A 328 10.16 -2.84 -23.20
N ALA A 329 11.30 -2.34 -22.76
CA ALA A 329 12.51 -2.27 -23.59
C ALA A 329 13.22 -3.62 -23.77
N ASN A 330 13.25 -4.45 -22.72
CA ASN A 330 14.13 -5.63 -22.64
C ASN A 330 13.37 -6.95 -22.37
N GLY A 331 12.06 -6.90 -22.09
CA GLY A 331 11.27 -8.05 -21.64
C GLY A 331 11.60 -8.50 -20.20
N LYS A 332 12.62 -7.93 -19.56
CA LYS A 332 13.09 -8.27 -18.23
C LYS A 332 13.76 -7.07 -17.55
N VAL A 333 13.85 -7.12 -16.22
CA VAL A 333 14.64 -6.16 -15.43
C VAL A 333 16.08 -6.64 -15.33
N VAL A 334 17.02 -5.79 -15.69
CA VAL A 334 18.45 -6.07 -15.60
C VAL A 334 18.97 -5.53 -14.28
N ARG A 335 19.30 -6.41 -13.35
CA ARG A 335 19.88 -6.05 -12.05
C ARG A 335 21.34 -6.47 -11.97
N PRO A 336 22.22 -5.60 -11.47
CA PRO A 336 23.62 -5.98 -11.22
C PRO A 336 23.70 -7.04 -10.13
N ALA A 337 24.72 -7.88 -10.22
CA ALA A 337 25.01 -8.92 -9.24
C ALA A 337 26.48 -8.91 -8.82
N LEU A 338 26.72 -9.24 -7.55
CA LEU A 338 28.06 -9.38 -6.99
C LEU A 338 28.64 -10.79 -7.22
N GLY A 339 27.76 -11.76 -7.46
CA GLY A 339 28.15 -13.16 -7.57
C GLY A 339 28.61 -13.77 -6.24
N ILE A 340 27.96 -13.42 -5.15
CA ILE A 340 28.24 -13.91 -3.80
C ILE A 340 27.05 -14.67 -3.22
N GLU A 341 27.35 -15.72 -2.47
CA GLU A 341 26.41 -16.36 -1.56
C GLU A 341 26.50 -15.66 -0.20
N VAL A 342 25.38 -15.30 0.37
CA VAL A 342 25.34 -14.45 1.57
C VAL A 342 24.48 -15.05 2.67
N ARG A 343 24.75 -14.61 3.92
CA ARG A 343 23.92 -14.85 5.09
C ARG A 343 23.90 -13.58 5.94
N ASP A 344 22.77 -13.31 6.57
CA ASP A 344 22.69 -12.22 7.52
C ASP A 344 23.51 -12.53 8.78
N LEU A 345 24.25 -11.55 9.27
CA LEU A 345 25.09 -11.71 10.46
C LEU A 345 24.27 -12.11 11.69
N SER A 346 23.01 -11.67 11.78
CA SER A 346 22.06 -12.04 12.83
C SER A 346 21.77 -13.54 12.91
N THR A 347 21.96 -14.29 11.80
CA THR A 347 21.78 -15.76 11.77
C THR A 347 23.03 -16.53 12.20
N VAL A 348 24.16 -15.84 12.39
CA VAL A 348 25.43 -16.43 12.82
C VAL A 348 25.54 -16.36 14.35
N SER A 349 25.85 -17.48 15.00
CA SER A 349 25.94 -17.49 16.46
C SER A 349 27.04 -16.54 16.98
N ALA A 350 26.85 -15.94 18.15
CA ALA A 350 27.79 -15.01 18.77
C ALA A 350 29.20 -15.65 18.95
N THR A 351 29.25 -16.95 19.21
CA THR A 351 30.50 -17.70 19.29
C THR A 351 31.25 -17.70 17.96
N GLN A 352 30.55 -17.95 16.84
CA GLN A 352 31.14 -17.93 15.50
C GLN A 352 31.54 -16.51 15.06
N GLN A 353 30.72 -15.48 15.39
CA GLN A 353 31.08 -14.09 15.12
C GLN A 353 32.42 -13.71 15.79
N LYS A 354 32.63 -14.15 17.02
CA LYS A 354 33.88 -13.91 17.78
C LYS A 354 35.05 -14.79 17.33
N SER A 355 34.83 -16.11 17.17
CA SER A 355 35.92 -17.05 16.95
C SER A 355 36.34 -17.18 15.47
N VAL A 356 35.38 -17.14 14.54
CA VAL A 356 35.62 -17.32 13.10
C VAL A 356 35.76 -15.97 12.40
N LEU A 357 34.76 -15.07 12.58
CA LEU A 357 34.73 -13.77 11.92
C LEU A 357 35.62 -12.75 12.63
N LYS A 358 35.96 -12.99 13.90
CA LYS A 358 36.78 -12.11 14.78
C LYS A 358 36.24 -10.68 14.87
N LEU A 359 34.92 -10.52 14.77
CA LEU A 359 34.29 -9.21 14.73
C LEU A 359 34.44 -8.46 16.05
N PRO A 360 34.67 -7.14 16.00
CA PRO A 360 34.52 -6.28 17.17
C PRO A 360 33.07 -6.33 17.71
N ALA A 361 32.90 -6.21 19.02
CA ALA A 361 31.58 -6.22 19.66
C ALA A 361 30.65 -5.07 19.20
N SER A 362 31.21 -4.04 18.59
CA SER A 362 30.46 -2.92 18.00
C SER A 362 29.79 -3.23 16.67
N VAL A 363 30.14 -4.35 16.02
CA VAL A 363 29.55 -4.79 14.75
C VAL A 363 28.47 -5.83 15.05
N THR A 364 27.21 -5.39 15.05
CA THR A 364 26.05 -6.21 15.38
C THR A 364 25.28 -6.66 14.15
N ASP A 365 25.46 -5.95 13.02
CA ASP A 365 24.68 -6.09 11.81
C ASP A 365 25.59 -6.15 10.58
N GLY A 366 25.13 -6.79 9.52
CA GLY A 366 25.86 -6.89 8.27
C GLY A 366 25.57 -8.18 7.51
N VAL A 367 26.26 -8.36 6.40
CA VAL A 367 26.07 -9.49 5.46
C VAL A 367 27.36 -10.29 5.33
N VAL A 368 27.32 -11.54 5.75
CA VAL A 368 28.46 -12.46 5.70
C VAL A 368 28.55 -13.09 4.31
N VAL A 369 29.70 -13.02 3.68
CA VAL A 369 30.03 -13.74 2.44
C VAL A 369 30.26 -15.21 2.75
N ALA A 370 29.29 -16.06 2.42
CA ALA A 370 29.35 -17.51 2.64
C ALA A 370 30.09 -18.25 1.51
N GLY A 371 30.00 -17.71 0.28
CA GLY A 371 30.61 -18.32 -0.89
C GLY A 371 30.59 -17.39 -2.11
N PHE A 372 30.97 -17.93 -3.26
CA PHE A 372 30.99 -17.22 -4.53
C PHE A 372 30.41 -18.10 -5.63
N THR A 373 29.62 -17.50 -6.50
CA THR A 373 29.14 -18.13 -7.74
C THR A 373 30.24 -18.10 -8.82
N SER A 374 30.05 -18.86 -9.89
CA SER A 374 30.96 -18.83 -11.03
C SER A 374 31.05 -17.43 -11.63
N GLY A 375 32.25 -16.99 -11.98
CA GLY A 375 32.49 -15.66 -12.58
C GLY A 375 32.32 -14.48 -11.64
N SER A 376 32.23 -14.68 -10.33
CA SER A 376 31.98 -13.64 -9.34
C SER A 376 32.83 -12.38 -9.52
N SER A 377 32.16 -11.23 -9.75
CA SER A 377 32.80 -9.91 -9.82
C SER A 377 33.38 -9.50 -8.46
N ALA A 378 32.71 -9.85 -7.37
CA ALA A 378 33.20 -9.59 -6.02
C ALA A 378 34.47 -10.37 -5.70
N LYS A 379 34.52 -11.66 -6.06
CA LYS A 379 35.72 -12.50 -5.89
C LYS A 379 36.90 -11.92 -6.68
N SER A 380 36.65 -11.53 -7.93
CA SER A 380 37.69 -10.94 -8.79
C SER A 380 38.19 -9.58 -8.25
N ALA A 381 37.35 -8.84 -7.53
CA ALA A 381 37.71 -7.61 -6.86
C ALA A 381 38.44 -7.82 -5.52
N GLY A 382 38.60 -9.06 -5.07
CA GLY A 382 39.36 -9.40 -3.85
C GLY A 382 38.53 -9.61 -2.59
N LEU A 383 37.20 -9.73 -2.69
CA LEU A 383 36.39 -10.24 -1.57
C LEU A 383 36.77 -11.68 -1.25
N LYS A 384 36.68 -12.04 0.01
CA LYS A 384 37.00 -13.38 0.52
C LYS A 384 35.80 -13.96 1.28
N GLN A 385 35.75 -15.27 1.36
CA GLN A 385 34.83 -15.96 2.24
C GLN A 385 35.01 -15.48 3.68
N TYR A 386 33.92 -15.31 4.39
CA TYR A 386 33.84 -14.77 5.76
C TYR A 386 34.08 -13.25 5.88
N ASP A 387 34.21 -12.52 4.79
CA ASP A 387 34.08 -11.06 4.85
C ASP A 387 32.67 -10.70 5.32
N VAL A 388 32.55 -9.65 6.15
CA VAL A 388 31.26 -9.17 6.64
C VAL A 388 31.03 -7.78 6.08
N ILE A 389 30.16 -7.67 5.08
CA ILE A 389 29.81 -6.40 4.43
C ILE A 389 28.89 -5.60 5.37
N THR A 390 29.27 -4.35 5.68
CA THR A 390 28.53 -3.46 6.58
C THR A 390 28.02 -2.19 5.89
N ALA A 391 28.58 -1.83 4.72
CA ALA A 391 28.08 -0.71 3.94
C ALA A 391 28.38 -0.86 2.45
N LEU A 392 27.55 -0.25 1.60
CA LEU A 392 27.74 -0.06 0.17
C LEU A 392 27.71 1.45 -0.12
N ASP A 393 28.78 1.98 -0.73
CA ASP A 393 28.97 3.43 -1.02
C ASP A 393 28.69 4.33 0.19
N GLY A 394 29.08 3.87 1.39
CA GLY A 394 28.88 4.59 2.64
C GLY A 394 27.50 4.46 3.26
N VAL A 395 26.54 3.80 2.60
CA VAL A 395 25.22 3.51 3.15
C VAL A 395 25.24 2.16 3.86
N SER A 396 24.82 2.14 5.12
CA SER A 396 24.79 0.92 5.94
C SER A 396 23.94 -0.20 5.31
N THR A 397 24.44 -1.42 5.33
CA THR A 397 23.77 -2.64 4.88
C THR A 397 23.65 -3.61 6.05
N SER A 398 22.56 -3.48 6.83
CA SER A 398 22.34 -4.26 8.06
C SER A 398 22.05 -5.76 7.79
N ASN A 399 21.55 -6.09 6.61
CA ASN A 399 21.17 -7.44 6.19
C ASN A 399 21.25 -7.58 4.66
N THR A 400 21.04 -8.78 4.15
CA THR A 400 21.07 -9.12 2.72
C THR A 400 20.11 -8.25 1.91
N ALA A 401 18.95 -8.00 2.45
CA ALA A 401 17.92 -7.23 1.76
C ALA A 401 18.32 -5.75 1.64
N ALA A 402 18.89 -5.15 2.68
CA ALA A 402 19.46 -3.82 2.62
C ALA A 402 20.61 -3.71 1.62
N LEU A 403 21.46 -4.74 1.55
CA LEU A 403 22.52 -4.84 0.54
C LEU A 403 21.93 -4.85 -0.89
N HIS A 404 20.93 -5.67 -1.17
CA HIS A 404 20.26 -5.71 -2.47
C HIS A 404 19.59 -4.37 -2.82
N THR A 405 18.90 -3.75 -1.86
CA THR A 405 18.25 -2.44 -2.05
C THR A 405 19.26 -1.37 -2.48
N GLN A 406 20.46 -1.36 -1.91
CA GLN A 406 21.49 -0.41 -2.34
C GLN A 406 22.13 -0.83 -3.67
N LEU A 407 22.42 -2.13 -3.86
CA LEU A 407 23.02 -2.65 -5.07
C LEU A 407 22.16 -2.36 -6.33
N TYR A 408 20.85 -2.51 -6.23
CA TYR A 408 19.91 -2.31 -7.36
C TYR A 408 19.69 -0.85 -7.76
N LYS A 409 20.26 0.12 -7.00
CA LYS A 409 20.31 1.52 -7.43
C LYS A 409 21.41 1.76 -8.49
N HIS A 410 22.32 0.80 -8.66
CA HIS A 410 23.41 0.84 -9.62
C HIS A 410 23.07 0.08 -10.90
N LYS A 411 23.88 0.31 -11.94
CA LYS A 411 23.77 -0.36 -13.23
C LYS A 411 24.93 -1.32 -13.44
N VAL A 412 24.75 -2.29 -14.33
CA VAL A 412 25.87 -3.12 -14.81
C VAL A 412 26.90 -2.21 -15.46
N GLY A 413 28.15 -2.36 -15.09
CA GLY A 413 29.29 -1.52 -15.49
C GLY A 413 29.73 -0.52 -14.45
N ASP A 414 28.88 -0.16 -13.47
CA ASP A 414 29.24 0.76 -12.38
C ASP A 414 30.30 0.14 -11.45
N THR A 415 31.03 0.99 -10.77
CA THR A 415 31.96 0.58 -9.72
C THR A 415 31.46 1.07 -8.38
N ILE A 416 31.25 0.16 -7.44
CA ILE A 416 30.77 0.40 -6.10
C ILE A 416 31.90 0.20 -5.07
N LYS A 417 31.74 0.77 -3.87
CA LYS A 417 32.65 0.57 -2.73
C LYS A 417 31.95 -0.21 -1.64
N LEU A 418 32.46 -1.39 -1.30
CA LEU A 418 31.98 -2.19 -0.18
C LEU A 418 32.88 -1.93 1.02
N THR A 419 32.27 -1.47 2.13
CA THR A 419 32.93 -1.46 3.43
C THR A 419 32.62 -2.78 4.12
N LEU A 420 33.67 -3.47 4.58
CA LEU A 420 33.58 -4.80 5.16
C LEU A 420 34.55 -4.98 6.31
N TYR A 421 34.30 -5.98 7.14
CA TYR A 421 35.23 -6.49 8.13
C TYR A 421 35.80 -7.80 7.66
N ARG A 422 37.15 -7.96 7.73
CA ARG A 422 37.91 -9.16 7.43
C ARG A 422 38.77 -9.48 8.62
N ALA A 423 38.56 -10.63 9.25
CA ALA A 423 39.29 -11.07 10.44
C ALA A 423 39.37 -9.99 11.55
N GLY A 424 38.34 -9.18 11.70
CA GLY A 424 38.23 -8.12 12.70
C GLY A 424 38.69 -6.72 12.25
N GLU A 425 39.31 -6.60 11.08
CA GLU A 425 39.79 -5.31 10.54
C GLU A 425 38.82 -4.79 9.50
N GLN A 426 38.51 -3.50 9.59
CA GLN A 426 37.67 -2.80 8.60
C GLN A 426 38.48 -2.53 7.33
N GLN A 427 37.90 -2.84 6.19
CA GLN A 427 38.48 -2.65 4.87
C GLN A 427 37.43 -2.08 3.89
N THR A 428 37.93 -1.48 2.80
CA THR A 428 37.06 -1.05 1.69
C THR A 428 37.57 -1.73 0.41
N VAL A 429 36.63 -2.35 -0.32
CA VAL A 429 36.92 -3.02 -1.60
C VAL A 429 36.07 -2.37 -2.69
N SER A 430 36.70 -1.98 -3.80
CA SER A 430 35.98 -1.48 -4.98
C SER A 430 35.67 -2.64 -5.92
N VAL A 431 34.38 -2.77 -6.26
CA VAL A 431 33.88 -3.86 -7.12
C VAL A 431 33.23 -3.27 -8.36
N LYS A 432 33.70 -3.67 -9.54
CA LYS A 432 33.03 -3.36 -10.82
C LYS A 432 31.91 -4.38 -11.05
N LEU A 433 30.69 -3.90 -11.19
CA LEU A 433 29.50 -4.73 -11.42
C LEU A 433 29.48 -5.23 -12.86
N SER A 434 30.00 -6.43 -13.11
CA SER A 434 30.10 -7.00 -14.47
C SER A 434 29.09 -8.10 -14.76
N GLN A 435 28.31 -8.53 -13.76
CA GLN A 435 27.31 -9.60 -13.86
C GLN A 435 25.92 -9.07 -13.59
N THR A 436 24.92 -9.77 -14.13
CA THR A 436 23.51 -9.59 -13.79
C THR A 436 23.01 -10.72 -12.91
N THR A 437 21.86 -10.53 -12.27
CA THR A 437 21.18 -11.60 -11.54
C THR A 437 20.78 -12.79 -12.43
N SER A 438 20.59 -12.56 -13.73
CA SER A 438 20.31 -13.63 -14.71
C SER A 438 21.52 -14.52 -14.98
N ASP A 439 22.75 -14.00 -14.84
CA ASP A 439 23.99 -14.74 -15.08
C ASP A 439 24.31 -15.72 -13.93
N LEU A 440 23.66 -15.54 -12.77
CA LEU A 440 23.86 -16.38 -11.58
C LEU A 440 23.02 -17.67 -11.58
N LYS A 441 22.07 -17.81 -12.53
CA LYS A 441 21.15 -18.96 -12.59
C LYS A 441 21.67 -20.12 -13.46
N ASN A 442 22.92 -20.04 -13.92
CA ASN A 442 23.59 -21.08 -14.75
C ASN A 442 24.66 -21.83 -13.97
#